data_0ce3bebd5bbcda75a331c6d54a7995d4
#
_entry.id   0ce3bebd5bbcda75a331c6d54a7995d4
#
_cell.length_a   1.000
_cell.length_b   1.000
_cell.length_c   1.000
_cell.angle_alpha   90.00
_cell.angle_beta   90.00
_cell.angle_gamma   90.00
#
_symmetry.space_group_name_H-M   'P 1'
#
loop_
_entity.id
_entity.type
_entity.pdbx_description
1 polymer ?
#
loop_
_entity_poly.entity_id
_entity_poly.type
_entity_poly.pdbx_seq_one_letter_code
_entity_poly.pdbx_strand_id
1 'polypeptide(L)'
;MRSKPGNHNTRAAQGRGPSPAAPLTQRNRQVLYNALDPRKGLIRLVRIGRRENDPESAFFSLEEHPIDKAPEYMAISYMWGPDIEGGNIELEGHAVHVRQNLYNLIHNVLTRRVTGHKESESPRGLPNDVHHFWVDTLCINQNDLGERSHQVQMMGHIYRSARSVFVWLGPEDDDSDYVFDMHDRVRQPIFKQDYERKRFATALLALFRREYWYRAWIRQEILNAQMDDVTINCGDRSLKLGLLADLCSDGSWGAELNRALGASPVADLVHRDGWAEKLDRLLQLYGEGRCSDIRDRVYSLLSLASDQEVVTEVLRVDYTQPTSFLFWQLICYFTKLYDWGVPLLQPEG
;
A
#
# COMPACT_ATOMS: atom_id res chain seq x y z
N MET A 1 -34.00 -48.68 55.56
CA MET A 1 -33.28 -47.38 55.74
C MET A 1 -32.54 -47.05 54.45
N ARG A 2 -33.03 -46.06 53.71
CA ARG A 2 -32.48 -45.65 52.39
C ARG A 2 -31.75 -44.31 52.60
N SER A 3 -30.46 -44.28 52.38
CA SER A 3 -29.64 -43.05 52.37
C SER A 3 -29.63 -42.51 50.93
N LYS A 4 -29.95 -41.21 50.78
CA LYS A 4 -29.87 -40.42 49.53
C LYS A 4 -28.42 -39.93 49.31
N PRO A 5 -27.90 -39.85 48.09
CA PRO A 5 -26.63 -39.20 47.76
C PRO A 5 -26.86 -37.69 47.52
N GLY A 6 -25.98 -36.90 48.10
CA GLY A 6 -25.94 -35.44 47.94
C GLY A 6 -25.42 -35.01 46.58
N ASN A 7 -26.08 -34.01 46.03
CA ASN A 7 -25.81 -33.39 44.76
C ASN A 7 -24.85 -32.18 44.98
N HIS A 8 -23.57 -32.32 44.63
CA HIS A 8 -22.64 -31.20 44.58
C HIS A 8 -22.64 -30.56 43.20
N ASN A 9 -23.39 -29.48 43.06
CA ASN A 9 -23.37 -28.60 41.90
C ASN A 9 -22.15 -27.66 41.97
N THR A 10 -21.05 -28.02 41.36
CA THR A 10 -19.94 -27.11 41.07
C THR A 10 -20.24 -26.33 39.78
N ARG A 11 -20.74 -25.11 39.91
CA ARG A 11 -20.86 -24.15 38.83
C ARG A 11 -19.42 -23.73 38.42
N ALA A 12 -18.94 -24.22 37.26
CA ALA A 12 -17.78 -23.68 36.59
C ALA A 12 -18.11 -22.26 36.13
N ALA A 13 -17.33 -21.31 36.60
CA ALA A 13 -17.35 -19.93 36.12
C ALA A 13 -16.80 -19.92 34.69
N GLN A 14 -17.69 -19.79 33.71
CA GLN A 14 -17.31 -19.48 32.34
C GLN A 14 -16.76 -18.06 32.33
N GLY A 15 -15.44 -17.92 32.16
CA GLY A 15 -14.77 -16.66 31.87
C GLY A 15 -15.37 -16.05 30.60
N ARG A 16 -16.01 -14.90 30.74
CA ARG A 16 -16.44 -14.09 29.59
C ARG A 16 -15.16 -13.61 28.92
N GLY A 17 -14.88 -14.10 27.73
CA GLY A 17 -13.90 -13.50 26.84
C GLY A 17 -14.24 -12.03 26.58
N PRO A 18 -13.27 -11.18 26.23
CA PRO A 18 -13.51 -9.78 25.98
C PRO A 18 -14.61 -9.60 24.93
N SER A 19 -15.61 -8.81 25.26
CA SER A 19 -16.73 -8.47 24.38
C SER A 19 -16.15 -7.80 23.12
N PRO A 20 -16.58 -8.14 21.89
CA PRO A 20 -16.11 -7.47 20.69
C PRO A 20 -16.39 -5.96 20.82
N ALA A 21 -15.35 -5.15 20.65
CA ALA A 21 -15.47 -3.69 20.70
C ALA A 21 -16.46 -3.23 19.62
N ALA A 22 -17.37 -2.35 19.98
CA ALA A 22 -18.34 -1.79 19.04
C ALA A 22 -17.64 -1.03 17.91
N PRO A 23 -18.11 -1.11 16.65
CA PRO A 23 -17.51 -0.40 15.53
C PRO A 23 -17.48 1.11 15.79
N LEU A 24 -16.40 1.79 15.35
CA LEU A 24 -16.22 3.22 15.52
C LEU A 24 -17.39 4.00 14.95
N THR A 25 -18.12 4.69 15.81
CA THR A 25 -19.07 5.72 15.41
C THR A 25 -18.30 6.94 14.89
N GLN A 26 -18.95 7.82 14.11
CA GLN A 26 -18.35 9.05 13.61
C GLN A 26 -17.73 9.91 14.73
N ARG A 27 -18.27 9.85 15.96
CA ARG A 27 -17.75 10.53 17.16
C ARG A 27 -16.41 9.95 17.63
N ASN A 28 -16.20 8.64 17.53
CA ASN A 28 -14.96 7.99 17.96
C ASN A 28 -13.80 8.22 16.97
N ARG A 29 -14.11 8.46 15.68
CA ARG A 29 -13.09 8.81 14.68
C ARG A 29 -12.54 10.22 14.89
N GLN A 30 -13.34 11.18 15.38
CA GLN A 30 -12.85 12.51 15.76
C GLN A 30 -11.89 12.50 16.97
N VAL A 31 -11.95 11.46 17.81
CA VAL A 31 -11.02 11.28 18.93
C VAL A 31 -9.68 10.71 18.45
N LEU A 32 -9.68 9.96 17.34
CA LEU A 32 -8.49 9.28 16.82
C LEU A 32 -7.57 10.22 16.03
N TYR A 33 -8.14 11.21 15.33
CA TYR A 33 -7.39 12.10 14.43
C TYR A 33 -7.47 13.55 14.90
N ASN A 34 -6.35 14.08 15.41
CA ASN A 34 -6.18 15.52 15.54
C ASN A 34 -5.99 16.13 14.14
N ALA A 35 -6.48 17.36 13.93
CA ALA A 35 -6.28 18.05 12.65
C ALA A 35 -4.78 18.32 12.40
N LEU A 36 -4.26 17.89 11.27
CA LEU A 36 -2.90 18.20 10.83
C LEU A 36 -2.84 19.63 10.28
N ASP A 37 -1.87 20.45 10.73
CA ASP A 37 -1.61 21.76 10.13
C ASP A 37 -0.92 21.58 8.76
N PRO A 38 -1.58 21.92 7.63
CA PRO A 38 -1.03 21.70 6.29
C PRO A 38 0.29 22.45 6.06
N ARG A 39 0.51 23.57 6.77
CA ARG A 39 1.70 24.41 6.60
C ARG A 39 2.96 23.80 7.21
N LYS A 40 2.82 22.79 8.08
CA LYS A 40 3.92 22.17 8.81
C LYS A 40 4.44 20.90 8.14
N GLY A 41 3.85 20.46 7.02
CA GLY A 41 4.22 19.22 6.35
C GLY A 41 4.16 18.01 7.28
N LEU A 42 3.11 17.93 8.12
CA LEU A 42 2.93 16.84 9.08
C LEU A 42 2.38 15.61 8.38
N ILE A 43 2.91 14.46 8.78
CA ILE A 43 2.37 13.12 8.47
C ILE A 43 2.09 12.37 9.76
N ARG A 44 1.21 11.38 9.71
CA ARG A 44 1.08 10.39 10.79
C ARG A 44 1.78 9.12 10.39
N LEU A 45 2.40 8.48 11.37
CA LEU A 45 2.98 7.15 11.25
C LEU A 45 2.31 6.22 12.26
N VAL A 46 2.02 5.01 11.83
CA VAL A 46 1.61 3.94 12.74
C VAL A 46 2.86 3.37 13.38
N ARG A 47 2.97 3.48 14.71
CA ARG A 47 3.99 2.77 15.47
C ARG A 47 3.44 1.45 15.97
N ILE A 48 4.23 0.40 15.81
CA ILE A 48 3.91 -0.94 16.29
C ILE A 48 4.88 -1.32 17.41
N GLY A 49 4.35 -1.74 18.53
CA GLY A 49 5.15 -2.17 19.69
C GLY A 49 4.55 -3.38 20.40
N ARG A 50 5.30 -3.94 21.35
CA ARG A 50 4.84 -5.02 22.25
C ARG A 50 4.22 -4.40 23.49
N ARG A 51 3.19 -5.04 24.03
CA ARG A 51 2.65 -4.67 25.35
C ARG A 51 3.57 -5.22 26.44
N GLU A 52 3.90 -4.38 27.42
CA GLU A 52 4.77 -4.79 28.55
C GLU A 52 4.17 -5.96 29.35
N ASN A 53 2.85 -5.94 29.54
CA ASN A 53 2.12 -6.95 30.32
C ASN A 53 1.64 -8.15 29.50
N ASP A 54 1.79 -8.12 28.18
CA ASP A 54 1.40 -9.20 27.27
C ASP A 54 2.32 -9.18 26.02
N PRO A 55 3.50 -9.80 26.11
CA PRO A 55 4.47 -9.80 25.00
C PRO A 55 3.99 -10.48 23.72
N GLU A 56 2.93 -11.28 23.78
CA GLU A 56 2.30 -11.92 22.61
C GLU A 56 1.29 -10.99 21.91
N SER A 57 0.99 -9.82 22.50
CA SER A 57 0.06 -8.83 21.98
C SER A 57 0.80 -7.60 21.45
N ALA A 58 0.50 -7.22 20.20
CA ALA A 58 0.98 -5.97 19.63
C ALA A 58 0.03 -4.81 19.97
N PHE A 59 0.58 -3.60 20.08
CA PHE A 59 -0.21 -2.37 20.11
C PHE A 59 0.12 -1.50 18.90
N PHE A 60 -0.85 -0.67 18.52
CA PHE A 60 -0.72 0.28 17.43
C PHE A 60 -1.05 1.68 17.94
N SER A 61 -0.16 2.63 17.68
CA SER A 61 -0.35 4.04 17.99
C SER A 61 -0.10 4.92 16.77
N LEU A 62 -0.67 6.13 16.75
CA LEU A 62 -0.43 7.13 15.72
C LEU A 62 0.47 8.23 16.27
N GLU A 63 1.56 8.49 15.60
CA GLU A 63 2.51 9.53 15.93
C GLU A 63 2.58 10.57 14.83
N GLU A 64 2.52 11.87 15.18
CA GLU A 64 2.59 12.97 14.22
C GLU A 64 4.03 13.50 14.11
N HIS A 65 4.54 13.60 12.89
CA HIS A 65 5.89 14.08 12.62
C HIS A 65 5.90 15.04 11.42
N PRO A 66 6.72 16.12 11.46
CA PRO A 66 7.11 16.78 10.22
C PRO A 66 7.85 15.76 9.34
N ILE A 67 7.49 15.67 8.06
CA ILE A 67 8.05 14.64 7.17
C ILE A 67 9.58 14.64 7.14
N ASP A 68 10.19 15.82 7.14
CA ASP A 68 11.66 15.99 7.12
C ASP A 68 12.37 15.61 8.44
N LYS A 69 11.59 15.34 9.50
CA LYS A 69 12.06 14.95 10.83
C LYS A 69 11.43 13.66 11.31
N ALA A 70 10.73 12.95 10.44
CA ALA A 70 10.12 11.69 10.77
C ALA A 70 11.21 10.65 11.11
N PRO A 71 10.95 9.73 12.05
CA PRO A 71 11.81 8.57 12.24
C PRO A 71 11.83 7.73 10.96
N GLU A 72 12.81 6.84 10.84
CA GLU A 72 12.81 5.87 9.74
C GLU A 72 11.51 5.06 9.74
N TYR A 73 10.84 5.01 8.60
CA TYR A 73 9.57 4.30 8.44
C TYR A 73 9.52 3.53 7.12
N MET A 74 8.63 2.56 7.08
CA MET A 74 8.29 1.80 5.90
C MET A 74 6.93 2.26 5.37
N ALA A 75 6.86 2.58 4.07
CA ALA A 75 5.59 2.87 3.43
C ALA A 75 4.96 1.56 2.91
N ILE A 76 3.68 1.37 3.22
CA ILE A 76 2.93 0.19 2.81
C ILE A 76 2.12 0.49 1.56
N SER A 77 2.33 -0.31 0.53
CA SER A 77 1.57 -0.28 -0.71
C SER A 77 0.74 -1.56 -0.81
N TYR A 78 -0.58 -1.43 -0.80
CA TYR A 78 -1.48 -2.58 -0.83
C TYR A 78 -2.81 -2.25 -1.51
N MET A 79 -3.58 -3.25 -1.88
CA MET A 79 -4.91 -3.06 -2.42
C MET A 79 -5.95 -3.01 -1.28
N TRP A 80 -6.80 -1.98 -1.23
CA TRP A 80 -7.83 -1.86 -0.18
C TRP A 80 -8.83 -3.02 -0.19
N GLY A 81 -9.16 -3.54 -1.38
CA GLY A 81 -10.17 -4.59 -1.54
C GLY A 81 -11.61 -4.10 -1.32
N PRO A 82 -12.60 -5.01 -1.41
CA PRO A 82 -14.00 -4.70 -1.17
C PRO A 82 -14.25 -4.34 0.32
N ASP A 83 -15.31 -3.57 0.58
CA ASP A 83 -15.67 -3.05 1.92
C ASP A 83 -16.63 -3.97 2.68
N ILE A 84 -16.80 -5.19 2.22
CA ILE A 84 -17.79 -6.16 2.75
C ILE A 84 -17.20 -7.10 3.79
N GLU A 85 -15.88 -7.23 3.84
CA GLU A 85 -15.18 -8.14 4.74
C GLU A 85 -14.04 -7.41 5.42
N GLY A 86 -13.67 -7.86 6.62
CA GLY A 86 -12.56 -7.28 7.37
C GLY A 86 -12.62 -7.63 8.84
N GLY A 87 -11.83 -6.94 9.63
CA GLY A 87 -11.73 -7.14 11.07
C GLY A 87 -11.44 -5.84 11.80
N ASN A 88 -11.50 -5.91 13.12
CA ASN A 88 -11.12 -4.80 13.98
C ASN A 88 -9.68 -4.96 14.44
N ILE A 89 -8.92 -3.87 14.37
CA ILE A 89 -7.63 -3.71 15.03
C ILE A 89 -7.77 -2.73 16.18
N GLU A 90 -6.90 -2.81 17.17
CA GLU A 90 -6.83 -1.80 18.22
C GLU A 90 -5.79 -0.73 17.85
N LEU A 91 -6.24 0.50 17.65
CA LEU A 91 -5.41 1.66 17.33
C LEU A 91 -5.71 2.75 18.36
N GLU A 92 -4.71 3.25 19.07
CA GLU A 92 -4.87 4.22 20.17
C GLU A 92 -5.88 3.74 21.25
N GLY A 93 -5.93 2.43 21.52
CA GLY A 93 -6.91 1.86 22.46
C GLY A 93 -8.34 1.79 21.93
N HIS A 94 -8.57 2.13 20.67
CA HIS A 94 -9.88 2.10 20.00
C HIS A 94 -9.96 0.97 18.98
N ALA A 95 -11.11 0.32 18.89
CA ALA A 95 -11.37 -0.64 17.83
C ALA A 95 -11.60 0.09 16.50
N VAL A 96 -10.74 -0.12 15.54
CA VAL A 96 -10.81 0.42 14.18
C VAL A 96 -11.08 -0.69 13.20
N HIS A 97 -12.18 -0.59 12.45
CA HIS A 97 -12.46 -1.55 11.39
C HIS A 97 -11.55 -1.29 10.20
N VAL A 98 -10.89 -2.36 9.72
CA VAL A 98 -10.06 -2.35 8.50
C VAL A 98 -10.52 -3.44 7.56
N ARG A 99 -10.39 -3.21 6.25
CA ARG A 99 -10.78 -4.18 5.23
C ARG A 99 -9.90 -5.43 5.29
N GLN A 100 -10.41 -6.54 4.79
CA GLN A 100 -9.80 -7.87 4.93
C GLN A 100 -8.32 -7.91 4.51
N ASN A 101 -7.96 -7.25 3.42
CA ASN A 101 -6.59 -7.29 2.93
C ASN A 101 -5.60 -6.59 3.88
N LEU A 102 -5.98 -5.44 4.45
CA LEU A 102 -5.18 -4.76 5.49
C LEU A 102 -5.19 -5.56 6.79
N TYR A 103 -6.32 -6.17 7.16
CA TYR A 103 -6.42 -7.05 8.31
C TYR A 103 -5.45 -8.22 8.21
N ASN A 104 -5.40 -8.89 7.06
CA ASN A 104 -4.47 -9.97 6.79
C ASN A 104 -3.01 -9.51 6.88
N LEU A 105 -2.67 -8.37 6.30
CA LEU A 105 -1.33 -7.78 6.39
C LEU A 105 -0.94 -7.53 7.85
N ILE A 106 -1.80 -6.88 8.62
CA ILE A 106 -1.52 -6.54 10.02
C ILE A 106 -1.32 -7.81 10.85
N HIS A 107 -2.24 -8.78 10.75
CA HIS A 107 -2.18 -9.99 11.57
C HIS A 107 -1.11 -10.97 11.14
N ASN A 108 -0.96 -11.22 9.83
CA ASN A 108 -0.05 -12.24 9.33
C ASN A 108 1.40 -11.75 9.22
N VAL A 109 1.59 -10.44 9.06
CA VAL A 109 2.93 -9.88 8.82
C VAL A 109 3.39 -9.01 9.99
N LEU A 110 2.68 -7.91 10.25
CA LEU A 110 3.17 -6.89 11.18
C LEU A 110 3.10 -7.35 12.65
N THR A 111 2.03 -8.02 13.06
CA THR A 111 1.88 -8.53 14.44
C THR A 111 2.87 -9.64 14.73
N ARG A 112 3.01 -10.65 13.85
CA ARG A 112 3.97 -11.76 14.04
C ARG A 112 5.40 -11.29 14.22
N ARG A 113 5.81 -10.27 13.46
CA ARG A 113 7.13 -9.66 13.60
C ARG A 113 7.39 -9.13 15.01
N VAL A 114 6.41 -8.44 15.58
CA VAL A 114 6.56 -7.79 16.90
C VAL A 114 6.46 -8.81 18.03
N THR A 115 5.58 -9.81 17.94
CA THR A 115 5.35 -10.80 18.98
C THR A 115 6.41 -11.90 19.07
N GLY A 116 7.30 -12.00 18.07
CA GLY A 116 8.50 -12.84 18.16
C GLY A 116 8.23 -14.34 18.06
N HIS A 117 7.22 -14.76 17.33
CA HIS A 117 7.10 -16.17 16.94
C HIS A 117 8.32 -16.55 16.09
N LYS A 118 9.29 -17.22 16.74
CA LYS A 118 10.56 -17.77 16.26
C LYS A 118 11.24 -16.99 15.13
N GLU A 119 12.46 -16.53 15.33
CA GLU A 119 13.29 -15.79 14.35
C GLU A 119 13.39 -16.46 12.96
N SER A 120 13.09 -17.75 12.85
CA SER A 120 13.04 -18.48 11.59
C SER A 120 11.77 -18.25 10.75
N GLU A 121 10.76 -17.58 11.28
CA GLU A 121 9.45 -17.36 10.64
C GLU A 121 9.09 -15.88 10.47
N SER A 122 10.00 -14.93 10.75
CA SER A 122 9.77 -13.52 10.43
C SER A 122 9.58 -13.37 8.93
N PRO A 123 8.52 -12.68 8.47
CA PRO A 123 8.32 -12.44 7.05
C PRO A 123 9.57 -11.81 6.46
N ARG A 124 10.15 -12.45 5.44
CA ARG A 124 11.32 -11.93 4.75
C ARG A 124 10.97 -10.55 4.18
N GLY A 125 11.89 -9.62 4.20
CA GLY A 125 11.69 -8.27 3.63
C GLY A 125 11.29 -7.17 4.61
N LEU A 126 11.03 -7.48 5.90
CA LEU A 126 10.83 -6.48 6.94
C LEU A 126 12.11 -6.30 7.77
N PRO A 127 12.79 -5.15 7.75
CA PRO A 127 13.93 -4.87 8.62
C PRO A 127 13.51 -4.89 10.09
N ASN A 128 14.26 -5.56 10.97
CA ASN A 128 13.89 -5.74 12.38
C ASN A 128 13.93 -4.46 13.21
N ASP A 129 14.56 -3.41 12.73
CA ASP A 129 14.79 -2.13 13.38
C ASP A 129 13.76 -1.05 13.01
N VAL A 130 12.87 -1.28 12.03
CA VAL A 130 11.82 -0.33 11.67
C VAL A 130 10.56 -0.61 12.48
N HIS A 131 10.10 0.35 13.26
CA HIS A 131 8.90 0.26 14.10
C HIS A 131 7.76 1.19 13.64
N HIS A 132 8.02 2.04 12.65
CA HIS A 132 7.07 3.00 12.12
C HIS A 132 6.66 2.62 10.70
N PHE A 133 5.37 2.76 10.42
CA PHE A 133 4.78 2.42 9.13
C PHE A 133 3.86 3.55 8.67
N TRP A 134 3.93 3.86 7.39
CA TRP A 134 2.94 4.71 6.76
C TRP A 134 1.95 3.85 5.99
N VAL A 135 0.68 3.89 6.41
CA VAL A 135 -0.44 3.14 5.81
C VAL A 135 -1.54 4.16 5.53
N ASP A 136 -1.83 4.42 4.28
CA ASP A 136 -2.76 5.45 3.83
C ASP A 136 -4.13 5.44 4.56
N THR A 137 -4.70 4.25 4.73
CA THR A 137 -5.99 4.06 5.42
C THR A 137 -5.95 4.42 6.91
N LEU A 138 -4.79 4.28 7.56
CA LEU A 138 -4.63 4.55 9.00
C LEU A 138 -3.99 5.91 9.27
N CYS A 139 -3.09 6.37 8.39
CA CYS A 139 -2.33 7.60 8.59
C CYS A 139 -3.09 8.85 8.10
N ILE A 140 -4.06 8.69 7.20
CA ILE A 140 -4.88 9.78 6.67
C ILE A 140 -6.29 9.69 7.25
N ASN A 141 -6.83 10.80 7.76
CA ASN A 141 -8.24 10.90 8.07
C ASN A 141 -9.06 10.95 6.77
N GLN A 142 -9.49 9.77 6.29
CA GLN A 142 -10.19 9.62 5.01
C GLN A 142 -11.56 10.34 4.96
N ASN A 143 -12.10 10.77 6.12
CA ASN A 143 -13.36 11.50 6.20
C ASN A 143 -13.17 13.01 6.14
N ASP A 144 -11.95 13.52 6.32
CA ASP A 144 -11.61 14.93 6.16
C ASP A 144 -11.03 15.14 4.76
N LEU A 145 -11.85 15.67 3.85
CA LEU A 145 -11.45 15.90 2.47
C LEU A 145 -10.30 16.91 2.34
N GLY A 146 -10.21 17.87 3.26
CA GLY A 146 -9.11 18.85 3.29
C GLY A 146 -7.79 18.18 3.67
N GLU A 147 -7.80 17.37 4.75
CA GLU A 147 -6.63 16.58 5.14
C GLU A 147 -6.26 15.57 4.05
N ARG A 148 -7.23 14.84 3.51
CA ARG A 148 -7.00 13.90 2.42
C ARG A 148 -6.33 14.57 1.22
N SER A 149 -6.82 15.74 0.80
CA SER A 149 -6.24 16.50 -0.30
C SER A 149 -4.79 16.85 -0.04
N HIS A 150 -4.49 17.37 1.14
CA HIS A 150 -3.12 17.74 1.54
C HIS A 150 -2.20 16.52 1.62
N GLN A 151 -2.63 15.44 2.27
CA GLN A 151 -1.81 14.22 2.41
C GLN A 151 -1.56 13.54 1.06
N VAL A 152 -2.56 13.49 0.19
CA VAL A 152 -2.42 12.96 -1.19
C VAL A 152 -1.45 13.83 -2.01
N GLN A 153 -1.48 15.14 -1.87
CA GLN A 153 -0.49 16.04 -2.49
C GLN A 153 0.95 15.71 -2.03
N MET A 154 1.11 15.25 -0.77
CA MET A 154 2.40 14.87 -0.19
C MET A 154 2.83 13.44 -0.49
N MET A 155 1.97 12.57 -1.03
CA MET A 155 2.26 11.13 -1.17
C MET A 155 3.58 10.85 -1.90
N GLY A 156 3.88 11.57 -2.96
CA GLY A 156 5.17 11.42 -3.67
C GLY A 156 6.38 11.67 -2.76
N HIS A 157 6.30 12.67 -1.87
CA HIS A 157 7.34 12.93 -0.87
C HIS A 157 7.36 11.84 0.22
N ILE A 158 6.19 11.39 0.68
CA ILE A 158 6.07 10.35 1.71
C ILE A 158 6.73 9.04 1.24
N TYR A 159 6.44 8.58 0.02
CA TYR A 159 7.05 7.36 -0.51
C TYR A 159 8.55 7.51 -0.81
N ARG A 160 8.99 8.72 -1.21
CA ARG A 160 10.41 9.02 -1.45
C ARG A 160 11.23 9.08 -0.16
N SER A 161 10.63 9.57 0.93
CA SER A 161 11.28 9.69 2.24
C SER A 161 11.22 8.42 3.07
N ALA A 162 10.42 7.43 2.66
CA ALA A 162 10.38 6.13 3.31
C ALA A 162 11.72 5.41 3.16
N ARG A 163 12.20 4.75 4.23
CA ARG A 163 13.36 3.88 4.17
C ARG A 163 13.19 2.73 3.16
N SER A 164 11.96 2.24 3.05
CA SER A 164 11.61 1.20 2.08
C SER A 164 10.11 1.18 1.82
N VAL A 165 9.72 0.60 0.70
CA VAL A 165 8.32 0.36 0.34
C VAL A 165 8.03 -1.13 0.40
N PHE A 166 7.03 -1.49 1.20
CA PHE A 166 6.53 -2.83 1.36
C PHE A 166 5.25 -3.00 0.52
N VAL A 167 5.38 -3.67 -0.61
CA VAL A 167 4.25 -4.02 -1.47
C VAL A 167 3.60 -5.31 -0.96
N TRP A 168 2.31 -5.25 -0.67
CA TRP A 168 1.53 -6.40 -0.25
C TRP A 168 0.56 -6.84 -1.35
N LEU A 169 0.81 -8.00 -1.93
CA LEU A 169 -0.02 -8.59 -2.99
C LEU A 169 -1.20 -9.42 -2.46
N GLY A 170 -1.30 -9.59 -1.13
CA GLY A 170 -2.28 -10.46 -0.50
C GLY A 170 -1.71 -11.82 -0.08
N PRO A 171 -2.56 -12.76 0.39
CA PRO A 171 -2.15 -14.11 0.73
C PRO A 171 -1.61 -14.87 -0.48
N GLU A 172 -0.92 -15.97 -0.21
CA GLU A 172 -0.48 -16.90 -1.26
C GLU A 172 -1.69 -17.52 -1.97
N ASP A 173 -1.56 -17.64 -3.29
CA ASP A 173 -2.53 -18.24 -4.19
C ASP A 173 -1.87 -18.48 -5.56
N ASP A 174 -2.46 -19.37 -6.38
CA ASP A 174 -2.03 -19.62 -7.77
C ASP A 174 -0.53 -19.97 -7.91
N ASP A 175 0.02 -20.81 -7.03
CA ASP A 175 1.45 -21.17 -7.00
C ASP A 175 2.39 -19.96 -6.80
N SER A 176 1.92 -18.86 -6.20
CA SER A 176 2.77 -17.69 -5.96
C SER A 176 3.99 -18.02 -5.12
N ASP A 177 3.88 -18.88 -4.10
CA ASP A 177 4.97 -19.39 -3.29
C ASP A 177 6.09 -20.03 -4.12
N TYR A 178 5.72 -20.78 -5.17
CA TYR A 178 6.68 -21.40 -6.09
C TYR A 178 7.54 -20.38 -6.84
N VAL A 179 6.95 -19.24 -7.24
CA VAL A 179 7.70 -18.14 -7.89
C VAL A 179 8.75 -17.56 -6.94
N PHE A 180 8.37 -17.29 -5.69
CA PHE A 180 9.26 -16.72 -4.69
C PHE A 180 10.36 -17.72 -4.26
N ASP A 181 10.02 -19.00 -4.06
CA ASP A 181 10.98 -20.04 -3.64
C ASP A 181 12.00 -20.37 -4.73
N MET A 182 11.59 -20.36 -6.00
CA MET A 182 12.50 -20.56 -7.12
C MET A 182 13.52 -19.44 -7.25
N HIS A 183 13.10 -18.20 -6.93
CA HIS A 183 13.99 -17.05 -6.94
C HIS A 183 15.02 -17.11 -5.80
N ASP A 184 14.63 -17.51 -4.60
CA ASP A 184 15.55 -17.68 -3.46
C ASP A 184 16.68 -18.69 -3.73
N ARG A 185 16.43 -19.67 -4.61
CA ARG A 185 17.38 -20.73 -4.89
C ARG A 185 18.41 -20.40 -5.97
N VAL A 186 18.04 -19.53 -6.93
CA VAL A 186 18.95 -19.20 -8.05
C VAL A 186 18.58 -17.84 -8.63
N ARG A 187 19.56 -16.94 -8.84
CA ARG A 187 19.36 -15.65 -9.54
C ARG A 187 18.78 -15.81 -10.96
N GLN A 188 18.88 -17.01 -11.52
CA GLN A 188 18.20 -17.43 -12.75
C GLN A 188 17.65 -18.84 -12.51
N PRO A 189 16.33 -19.06 -12.61
CA PRO A 189 15.75 -20.38 -12.38
C PRO A 189 16.29 -21.38 -13.41
N ILE A 190 17.08 -22.32 -12.95
CA ILE A 190 17.55 -23.44 -13.80
C ILE A 190 16.48 -24.51 -13.77
N PHE A 191 15.65 -24.56 -14.82
CA PHE A 191 14.65 -25.60 -14.97
C PHE A 191 15.30 -26.86 -15.53
N LYS A 192 15.15 -27.97 -14.83
CA LYS A 192 15.65 -29.28 -15.28
C LYS A 192 14.71 -29.90 -16.33
N GLN A 193 13.44 -29.50 -16.34
CA GLN A 193 12.42 -30.08 -17.18
C GLN A 193 11.42 -29.01 -17.69
N ASP A 194 10.85 -29.23 -18.86
CA ASP A 194 9.90 -28.32 -19.52
C ASP A 194 8.63 -28.07 -18.70
N TYR A 195 8.18 -29.04 -17.89
CA TYR A 195 6.99 -28.86 -17.06
C TYR A 195 7.23 -27.88 -15.91
N GLU A 196 8.43 -27.87 -15.31
CA GLU A 196 8.80 -26.92 -14.23
C GLU A 196 8.79 -25.49 -14.77
N ARG A 197 9.36 -25.31 -15.97
CA ARG A 197 9.36 -24.03 -16.64
C ARG A 197 7.95 -23.54 -16.95
N LYS A 198 7.07 -24.40 -17.45
CA LYS A 198 5.66 -24.07 -17.73
C LYS A 198 4.91 -23.72 -16.44
N ARG A 199 5.13 -24.48 -15.36
CA ARG A 199 4.51 -24.20 -14.05
C ARG A 199 4.94 -22.81 -13.54
N PHE A 200 6.25 -22.53 -13.56
CA PHE A 200 6.78 -21.24 -13.14
C PHE A 200 6.22 -20.09 -13.99
N ALA A 201 6.19 -20.23 -15.29
CA ALA A 201 5.63 -19.25 -16.21
C ALA A 201 4.14 -18.96 -15.93
N THR A 202 3.37 -20.01 -15.67
CA THR A 202 1.94 -19.88 -15.32
C THR A 202 1.75 -19.16 -14.00
N ALA A 203 2.51 -19.54 -12.98
CA ALA A 203 2.47 -18.92 -11.64
C ALA A 203 2.91 -17.43 -11.69
N LEU A 204 3.98 -17.11 -12.44
CA LEU A 204 4.46 -15.74 -12.64
C LEU A 204 3.41 -14.87 -13.34
N LEU A 205 2.76 -15.39 -14.39
CA LEU A 205 1.68 -14.68 -15.07
C LEU A 205 0.46 -14.48 -14.15
N ALA A 206 0.12 -15.46 -13.32
CA ALA A 206 -0.96 -15.32 -12.33
C ALA A 206 -0.62 -14.22 -11.33
N LEU A 207 0.63 -14.19 -10.82
CA LEU A 207 1.11 -13.15 -9.92
C LEU A 207 0.98 -11.74 -10.56
N PHE A 208 1.31 -11.59 -11.84
CA PHE A 208 1.23 -10.32 -12.58
C PHE A 208 -0.19 -9.91 -12.98
N ARG A 209 -1.14 -10.84 -12.92
CA ARG A 209 -2.57 -10.56 -13.14
C ARG A 209 -3.30 -10.13 -11.87
N ARG A 210 -2.64 -10.14 -10.70
CA ARG A 210 -3.27 -9.66 -9.46
C ARG A 210 -3.73 -8.23 -9.62
N GLU A 211 -4.91 -7.91 -9.10
CA GLU A 211 -5.55 -6.60 -9.26
C GLU A 211 -4.72 -5.44 -8.70
N TYR A 212 -3.84 -5.72 -7.75
CA TYR A 212 -2.89 -4.76 -7.20
C TYR A 212 -2.16 -3.97 -8.31
N TRP A 213 -1.67 -4.65 -9.34
CA TRP A 213 -0.84 -4.07 -10.41
C TRP A 213 -1.59 -3.09 -11.32
N TYR A 214 -2.92 -3.11 -11.29
CA TYR A 214 -3.79 -2.25 -12.11
C TYR A 214 -4.26 -0.99 -11.39
N ARG A 215 -3.88 -0.78 -10.11
CA ARG A 215 -4.23 0.43 -9.36
C ARG A 215 -3.54 1.66 -9.96
N ALA A 216 -4.25 2.80 -9.99
CA ALA A 216 -3.68 4.07 -10.43
C ALA A 216 -2.45 4.49 -9.60
N TRP A 217 -2.50 4.25 -8.28
CA TRP A 217 -1.52 4.74 -7.31
C TRP A 217 -0.18 4.01 -7.31
N ILE A 218 -0.08 2.76 -7.75
CA ILE A 218 1.13 1.93 -7.60
C ILE A 218 2.37 2.56 -8.22
N ARG A 219 2.21 3.34 -9.28
CA ARG A 219 3.33 4.01 -9.95
C ARG A 219 3.95 5.04 -9.04
N GLN A 220 3.13 5.91 -8.43
CA GLN A 220 3.60 6.87 -7.44
C GLN A 220 4.22 6.20 -6.22
N GLU A 221 3.61 5.13 -5.72
CA GLU A 221 4.02 4.38 -4.54
C GLU A 221 5.38 3.68 -4.76
N ILE A 222 5.60 3.13 -5.94
CA ILE A 222 6.81 2.36 -6.26
C ILE A 222 7.92 3.22 -6.88
N LEU A 223 7.58 4.12 -7.83
CA LEU A 223 8.61 4.84 -8.60
C LEU A 223 9.25 5.99 -7.83
N ASN A 224 8.62 6.49 -6.76
CA ASN A 224 9.25 7.46 -5.86
C ASN A 224 10.31 6.82 -4.93
N ALA A 225 10.29 5.50 -4.71
CA ALA A 225 11.30 4.79 -3.92
C ALA A 225 12.49 4.35 -4.77
N GLN A 226 13.64 4.06 -4.14
CA GLN A 226 14.74 3.37 -4.81
C GLN A 226 14.33 1.91 -5.09
N MET A 227 14.75 1.36 -6.23
CA MET A 227 14.35 0.00 -6.64
C MET A 227 14.75 -1.06 -5.62
N ASP A 228 15.95 -0.93 -5.05
CA ASP A 228 16.48 -1.87 -4.06
C ASP A 228 15.78 -1.79 -2.70
N ASP A 229 15.05 -0.70 -2.47
CA ASP A 229 14.29 -0.48 -1.24
C ASP A 229 12.81 -0.92 -1.36
N VAL A 230 12.40 -1.42 -2.54
CA VAL A 230 11.05 -1.96 -2.75
C VAL A 230 11.06 -3.48 -2.60
N THR A 231 10.20 -3.99 -1.71
CA THR A 231 9.97 -5.43 -1.53
C THR A 231 8.55 -5.80 -1.92
N ILE A 232 8.43 -6.86 -2.71
CA ILE A 232 7.16 -7.46 -3.13
C ILE A 232 6.87 -8.63 -2.19
N ASN A 233 5.70 -8.64 -1.57
CA ASN A 233 5.35 -9.62 -0.54
C ASN A 233 4.02 -10.29 -0.88
N CYS A 234 3.96 -11.60 -0.69
CA CYS A 234 2.80 -12.44 -0.94
C CYS A 234 2.78 -13.58 0.08
N GLY A 235 1.73 -13.67 0.91
CA GLY A 235 1.77 -14.57 2.06
C GLY A 235 3.00 -14.33 2.93
N ASP A 236 3.73 -15.37 3.25
CA ASP A 236 4.96 -15.32 4.06
C ASP A 236 6.23 -15.15 3.20
N ARG A 237 6.11 -14.91 1.90
CA ARG A 237 7.21 -14.77 0.94
C ARG A 237 7.49 -13.33 0.58
N SER A 238 8.76 -13.04 0.33
CA SER A 238 9.23 -11.70 -0.05
C SER A 238 10.28 -11.76 -1.16
N LEU A 239 10.24 -10.78 -2.06
CA LEU A 239 11.13 -10.64 -3.20
C LEU A 239 11.48 -9.17 -3.40
N LYS A 240 12.73 -8.83 -3.69
CA LYS A 240 13.10 -7.47 -4.10
C LYS A 240 12.53 -7.16 -5.49
N LEU A 241 12.08 -5.93 -5.70
CA LEU A 241 11.55 -5.50 -7.01
C LEU A 241 12.59 -5.66 -8.13
N GLY A 242 13.88 -5.37 -7.85
CA GLY A 242 14.96 -5.55 -8.81
C GLY A 242 15.08 -6.98 -9.34
N LEU A 243 14.82 -7.96 -8.48
CA LEU A 243 14.84 -9.37 -8.88
C LEU A 243 13.62 -9.75 -9.74
N LEU A 244 12.48 -9.12 -9.50
CA LEU A 244 11.31 -9.25 -10.38
C LEU A 244 11.60 -8.62 -11.75
N ALA A 245 12.37 -7.52 -11.77
CA ALA A 245 12.85 -6.90 -13.01
C ALA A 245 13.75 -7.85 -13.80
N ASP A 246 14.70 -8.52 -13.16
CA ASP A 246 15.56 -9.50 -13.79
C ASP A 246 14.75 -10.63 -14.44
N LEU A 247 13.72 -11.13 -13.75
CA LEU A 247 12.80 -12.13 -14.29
C LEU A 247 12.03 -11.63 -15.52
N CYS A 248 11.63 -10.36 -15.54
CA CYS A 248 10.93 -9.77 -16.70
C CYS A 248 11.86 -9.54 -17.89
N SER A 249 13.14 -9.27 -17.64
CA SER A 249 14.14 -8.95 -18.66
C SER A 249 14.81 -10.18 -19.26
N ASP A 250 14.66 -11.36 -18.64
CA ASP A 250 15.21 -12.61 -19.15
C ASP A 250 14.49 -13.07 -20.40
N GLY A 251 15.05 -12.74 -21.57
CA GLY A 251 14.51 -13.11 -22.89
C GLY A 251 14.41 -14.63 -23.16
N SER A 252 14.80 -15.48 -22.21
CA SER A 252 14.84 -16.95 -22.35
C SER A 252 13.46 -17.63 -22.23
N TRP A 253 12.42 -16.91 -21.82
CA TRP A 253 11.08 -17.46 -21.54
C TRP A 253 10.29 -17.94 -22.78
N GLY A 254 10.74 -17.58 -23.98
CA GLY A 254 10.04 -17.81 -25.22
C GLY A 254 9.09 -16.67 -25.60
N ALA A 255 8.80 -16.53 -26.89
CA ALA A 255 8.15 -15.35 -27.46
C ALA A 255 6.77 -15.03 -26.86
N GLU A 256 5.99 -16.04 -26.51
CA GLU A 256 4.63 -15.86 -25.96
C GLU A 256 4.68 -15.30 -24.52
N LEU A 257 5.51 -15.90 -23.66
CA LEU A 257 5.64 -15.43 -22.27
C LEU A 257 6.31 -14.07 -22.21
N ASN A 258 7.37 -13.83 -22.98
CA ASN A 258 8.01 -12.52 -23.07
C ASN A 258 7.03 -11.42 -23.51
N ARG A 259 6.14 -11.72 -24.47
CA ARG A 259 5.08 -10.78 -24.87
C ARG A 259 4.09 -10.53 -23.75
N ALA A 260 3.67 -11.57 -23.02
CA ALA A 260 2.73 -11.45 -21.91
C ALA A 260 3.34 -10.68 -20.71
N LEU A 261 4.62 -10.92 -20.41
CA LEU A 261 5.36 -10.17 -19.38
C LEU A 261 5.53 -8.70 -19.77
N GLY A 262 5.94 -8.43 -21.03
CA GLY A 262 6.10 -7.07 -21.55
C GLY A 262 4.79 -6.28 -21.65
N ALA A 263 3.64 -6.95 -21.75
CA ALA A 263 2.32 -6.32 -21.74
C ALA A 263 1.74 -6.18 -20.32
N SER A 264 2.44 -6.64 -19.28
CA SER A 264 1.97 -6.54 -17.91
C SER A 264 2.23 -5.13 -17.33
N PRO A 265 1.37 -4.63 -16.42
CA PRO A 265 1.63 -3.36 -15.73
C PRO A 265 2.94 -3.36 -14.93
N VAL A 266 3.49 -4.54 -14.62
CA VAL A 266 4.76 -4.69 -13.89
C VAL A 266 5.95 -4.32 -14.75
N ALA A 267 5.90 -4.60 -16.08
CA ALA A 267 6.99 -4.27 -16.99
C ALA A 267 7.36 -2.79 -16.93
N ASP A 268 6.38 -1.91 -16.90
CA ASP A 268 6.60 -0.46 -16.80
C ASP A 268 7.26 -0.05 -15.49
N LEU A 269 7.02 -0.78 -14.39
CA LEU A 269 7.57 -0.47 -13.08
C LEU A 269 9.04 -0.91 -12.94
N VAL A 270 9.46 -1.91 -13.69
CA VAL A 270 10.81 -2.47 -13.62
C VAL A 270 11.77 -1.87 -14.65
N HIS A 271 11.27 -1.41 -15.80
CA HIS A 271 12.07 -0.71 -16.81
C HIS A 271 12.07 0.79 -16.56
N ARG A 272 12.90 1.26 -15.60
CA ARG A 272 12.96 2.66 -15.14
C ARG A 272 13.84 3.57 -16.00
N ASP A 273 14.45 3.07 -17.06
CA ASP A 273 15.36 3.86 -17.89
C ASP A 273 14.59 4.96 -18.63
N GLY A 274 14.84 6.21 -18.23
CA GLY A 274 14.30 7.39 -18.91
C GLY A 274 12.96 7.93 -18.39
N TRP A 275 12.54 7.62 -17.18
CA TRP A 275 11.32 8.17 -16.56
C TRP A 275 11.43 9.67 -16.26
N ALA A 276 11.50 10.49 -17.29
CA ALA A 276 11.41 11.95 -17.21
C ALA A 276 10.28 12.45 -18.14
N GLU A 277 9.13 11.79 -18.04
CA GLU A 277 7.98 12.11 -18.90
C GLU A 277 7.18 13.29 -18.32
N LYS A 278 6.66 14.14 -19.20
CA LYS A 278 5.70 15.17 -18.84
C LYS A 278 4.35 14.57 -18.45
N LEU A 279 3.54 15.32 -17.73
CA LEU A 279 2.23 14.85 -17.26
C LEU A 279 1.31 14.41 -18.40
N ASP A 280 1.32 15.11 -19.55
CA ASP A 280 0.52 14.71 -20.71
C ASP A 280 0.84 13.30 -21.20
N ARG A 281 2.13 12.96 -21.26
CA ARG A 281 2.59 11.64 -21.63
C ARG A 281 2.24 10.59 -20.59
N LEU A 282 2.41 10.90 -19.30
CA LEU A 282 2.01 10.02 -18.20
C LEU A 282 0.52 9.73 -18.22
N LEU A 283 -0.32 10.72 -18.52
CA LEU A 283 -1.77 10.53 -18.67
C LEU A 283 -2.12 9.61 -19.84
N GLN A 284 -1.43 9.73 -20.97
CA GLN A 284 -1.62 8.83 -22.11
C GLN A 284 -1.25 7.39 -21.78
N LEU A 285 -0.16 7.18 -21.05
CA LEU A 285 0.35 5.84 -20.73
C LEU A 285 -0.43 5.20 -19.57
N TYR A 286 -0.84 5.96 -18.56
CA TYR A 286 -1.29 5.45 -17.26
C TYR A 286 -2.62 5.99 -16.76
N GLY A 287 -3.25 6.89 -17.49
CA GLY A 287 -4.52 7.53 -17.09
C GLY A 287 -5.72 6.56 -16.99
N GLU A 288 -5.56 5.28 -17.37
CA GLU A 288 -6.59 4.25 -17.24
C GLU A 288 -6.46 3.38 -15.98
N GLY A 289 -5.58 3.74 -15.06
CA GLY A 289 -5.41 3.03 -13.79
C GLY A 289 -6.72 2.88 -13.01
N ARG A 290 -6.91 1.72 -12.36
CA ARG A 290 -8.10 1.44 -11.56
C ARG A 290 -8.08 2.27 -10.27
N CYS A 291 -9.17 2.98 -10.01
CA CYS A 291 -9.38 3.80 -8.81
C CYS A 291 -10.87 3.92 -8.48
N SER A 292 -11.18 4.27 -7.24
CA SER A 292 -12.56 4.53 -6.80
C SER A 292 -13.00 5.95 -7.15
N ASP A 293 -12.09 6.92 -7.06
CA ASP A 293 -12.31 8.30 -7.42
C ASP A 293 -11.61 8.59 -8.75
N ILE A 294 -12.35 9.00 -9.77
CA ILE A 294 -11.79 9.22 -11.11
C ILE A 294 -10.65 10.25 -11.14
N ARG A 295 -10.63 11.18 -10.17
CA ARG A 295 -9.57 12.19 -10.04
C ARG A 295 -8.20 11.55 -9.75
N ASP A 296 -8.19 10.40 -9.11
CA ASP A 296 -6.98 9.65 -8.77
C ASP A 296 -6.19 9.24 -10.01
N ARG A 297 -6.82 9.13 -11.19
CA ARG A 297 -6.13 8.89 -12.47
C ARG A 297 -5.13 9.98 -12.83
N VAL A 298 -5.40 11.20 -12.36
CA VAL A 298 -4.53 12.36 -12.55
C VAL A 298 -3.63 12.55 -11.33
N TYR A 299 -4.23 12.57 -10.14
CA TYR A 299 -3.51 12.87 -8.89
C TYR A 299 -2.36 11.90 -8.62
N SER A 300 -2.52 10.62 -8.95
CA SER A 300 -1.47 9.60 -8.81
C SER A 300 -0.25 9.80 -9.70
N LEU A 301 -0.32 10.67 -10.70
CA LEU A 301 0.75 10.92 -11.66
C LEU A 301 1.49 12.24 -11.41
N LEU A 302 0.89 13.16 -10.64
CA LEU A 302 1.43 14.51 -10.48
C LEU A 302 2.87 14.55 -9.96
N SER A 303 3.21 13.71 -8.98
CA SER A 303 4.57 13.70 -8.40
C SER A 303 5.63 13.05 -9.30
N LEU A 304 5.20 12.35 -10.35
CA LEU A 304 6.08 11.67 -11.31
C LEU A 304 6.40 12.52 -12.53
N ALA A 305 5.60 13.56 -12.78
CA ALA A 305 5.74 14.42 -13.94
C ALA A 305 7.08 15.18 -13.92
N SER A 306 7.79 15.24 -15.05
CA SER A 306 9.05 15.97 -15.18
C SER A 306 8.88 17.48 -15.29
N ASP A 307 7.69 17.93 -15.69
CA ASP A 307 7.32 19.34 -15.87
C ASP A 307 6.63 19.94 -14.61
N GLN A 308 7.26 19.67 -13.44
CA GLN A 308 6.74 20.07 -12.11
C GLN A 308 6.43 21.58 -12.01
N GLU A 309 7.18 22.44 -12.71
CA GLU A 309 6.95 23.88 -12.72
C GLU A 309 5.53 24.21 -13.23
N VAL A 310 5.12 23.60 -14.34
CA VAL A 310 3.77 23.79 -14.91
C VAL A 310 2.72 23.07 -14.07
N VAL A 311 3.00 21.84 -13.64
CA VAL A 311 2.09 21.03 -12.85
C VAL A 311 1.73 21.73 -11.54
N THR A 312 2.70 22.18 -10.76
CA THR A 312 2.46 22.81 -9.45
C THR A 312 1.80 24.18 -9.53
N GLU A 313 1.95 24.86 -10.66
CA GLU A 313 1.29 26.15 -10.87
C GLU A 313 -0.22 26.01 -11.11
N VAL A 314 -0.63 24.98 -11.86
CA VAL A 314 -2.03 24.85 -12.34
C VAL A 314 -2.81 23.73 -11.68
N LEU A 315 -2.16 22.65 -11.27
CA LEU A 315 -2.81 21.45 -10.75
C LEU A 315 -2.62 21.33 -9.24
N ARG A 316 -3.74 21.20 -8.53
CA ARG A 316 -3.75 20.97 -7.09
C ARG A 316 -4.67 19.80 -6.76
N VAL A 317 -4.23 18.96 -5.86
CA VAL A 317 -5.09 17.91 -5.31
C VAL A 317 -6.14 18.54 -4.42
N ASP A 318 -7.41 18.42 -4.81
CA ASP A 318 -8.52 18.94 -4.02
C ASP A 318 -9.76 18.05 -4.17
N TYR A 319 -10.01 17.25 -3.13
CA TYR A 319 -11.20 16.40 -3.07
C TYR A 319 -12.45 17.13 -2.61
N THR A 320 -12.36 18.38 -2.17
CA THR A 320 -13.52 19.21 -1.80
C THR A 320 -14.22 19.75 -3.03
N GLN A 321 -13.49 19.89 -4.14
CA GLN A 321 -14.00 20.41 -5.40
C GLN A 321 -14.63 19.30 -6.28
N PRO A 322 -15.58 19.63 -7.14
CA PRO A 322 -16.15 18.68 -8.09
C PRO A 322 -15.13 18.27 -9.15
N THR A 323 -15.35 17.11 -9.79
CA THR A 323 -14.47 16.60 -10.87
C THR A 323 -14.30 17.59 -12.03
N SER A 324 -15.31 18.41 -12.32
CA SER A 324 -15.25 19.46 -13.34
C SER A 324 -14.17 20.50 -13.07
N PHE A 325 -13.83 20.75 -11.81
CA PHE A 325 -12.74 21.64 -11.44
C PHE A 325 -11.38 21.08 -11.88
N LEU A 326 -11.13 19.78 -11.64
CA LEU A 326 -9.92 19.13 -12.14
C LEU A 326 -9.85 19.16 -13.68
N PHE A 327 -10.98 18.93 -14.36
CA PHE A 327 -11.03 19.03 -15.81
C PHE A 327 -10.62 20.43 -16.31
N TRP A 328 -11.10 21.48 -15.64
CA TRP A 328 -10.69 22.85 -15.95
C TRP A 328 -9.18 23.07 -15.69
N GLN A 329 -8.63 22.57 -14.59
CA GLN A 329 -7.19 22.63 -14.31
C GLN A 329 -6.38 21.92 -15.40
N LEU A 330 -6.85 20.79 -15.92
CA LEU A 330 -6.20 20.09 -17.04
C LEU A 330 -6.23 20.93 -18.33
N ILE A 331 -7.33 21.62 -18.62
CA ILE A 331 -7.38 22.55 -19.75
C ILE A 331 -6.32 23.66 -19.59
N CYS A 332 -6.21 24.24 -18.40
CA CYS A 332 -5.19 25.23 -18.11
C CYS A 332 -3.78 24.68 -18.29
N TYR A 333 -3.52 23.47 -17.81
CA TYR A 333 -2.24 22.77 -17.97
C TYR A 333 -1.90 22.57 -19.45
N PHE A 334 -2.80 22.02 -20.26
CA PHE A 334 -2.56 21.82 -21.71
C PHE A 334 -2.40 23.12 -22.46
N THR A 335 -3.17 24.15 -22.10
CA THR A 335 -3.02 25.49 -22.72
C THR A 335 -1.64 26.07 -22.48
N LYS A 336 -1.10 25.96 -21.24
CA LYS A 336 0.26 26.39 -20.92
C LYS A 336 1.33 25.53 -21.61
N LEU A 337 1.14 24.23 -21.58
CA LEU A 337 2.12 23.28 -22.13
C LEU A 337 2.34 23.49 -23.65
N TYR A 338 1.25 23.75 -24.38
CA TYR A 338 1.27 23.86 -25.85
C TYR A 338 1.16 25.27 -26.37
N ASP A 339 1.19 26.29 -25.50
CA ASP A 339 1.11 27.72 -25.84
C ASP A 339 -0.04 28.03 -26.83
N TRP A 340 -1.24 27.51 -26.53
CA TRP A 340 -2.39 27.65 -27.42
C TRP A 340 -2.94 29.08 -27.50
N GLY A 341 -2.28 30.09 -26.87
CA GLY A 341 -2.63 31.50 -26.96
C GLY A 341 -4.05 31.87 -26.42
N VAL A 342 -4.68 30.93 -25.71
CA VAL A 342 -6.00 31.15 -25.12
C VAL A 342 -5.82 31.84 -23.77
N PRO A 343 -6.41 33.04 -23.53
CA PRO A 343 -6.40 33.68 -22.22
C PRO A 343 -7.04 32.74 -21.18
N LEU A 344 -6.33 32.40 -20.11
CA LEU A 344 -6.87 31.62 -19.01
C LEU A 344 -7.89 32.48 -18.26
N LEU A 345 -9.18 32.25 -18.50
CA LEU A 345 -10.24 32.79 -17.68
C LEU A 345 -10.17 32.11 -16.31
N GLN A 346 -9.88 32.88 -15.25
CA GLN A 346 -10.03 32.36 -13.89
C GLN A 346 -11.53 32.12 -13.64
N PRO A 347 -11.94 30.98 -13.04
CA PRO A 347 -13.31 30.86 -12.58
C PRO A 347 -13.53 31.90 -11.50
N GLU A 348 -14.47 32.80 -11.74
CA GLU A 348 -14.99 33.71 -10.71
C GLU A 348 -15.53 32.85 -9.56
N GLY A 349 -15.07 33.14 -8.33
CA GLY A 349 -15.27 32.37 -7.12
C GLY A 349 -16.71 32.33 -6.60
#